data_6d4ca4016c5d43f0e79af024d8c23249
#
_entry.id   6d4ca4016c5d43f0e79af024d8c23249
#
_cell.length_a   1.000
_cell.length_b   1.000
_cell.length_c   1.000
_cell.angle_alpha   90.00
_cell.angle_beta   90.00
_cell.angle_gamma   90.00
#
_symmetry.space_group_name_H-M   'P 1'
#
loop_
_entity.id
_entity.type
_entity.pdbx_description
1 polymer ?
#
loop_
_entity_poly.entity_id
_entity_poly.type
_entity_poly.pdbx_seq_one_letter_code
_entity_poly.pdbx_strand_id
1 'polypeptide(L)'
;MFKLIPAVLAAALAASLNPSAHATDAAARDAGQVKNVVLVHGAFADGAGWRPVYDDLTARGYRVSIVQNPLTSLADDVQATQRVLDRQDGPAILVGHSWGGTVITQAGVHANVAGLVYVSALAPDAGETTAQQYAGFAPTPEFVIETGSDGYGFISPAKFKAGFAHDTSDADAAFLRDSQVPINMSVFGTKLTQAAWRTKPSWAVIATEDKAFDQAMLIHMAERIKARITKVSASHAVFMTQPKVVADTIDRAAKEAGRATR
;
A
#
# COMPACT_ATOMS: atom_id res chain seq x y z
N MET A 1 26.59 39.21 -76.24
CA MET A 1 26.51 39.71 -74.87
C MET A 1 25.73 38.71 -74.09
N PHE A 2 26.40 37.76 -73.44
CA PHE A 2 25.75 36.76 -72.58
C PHE A 2 26.06 37.13 -71.08
N LYS A 3 25.07 37.42 -70.33
CA LYS A 3 25.20 37.64 -68.89
C LYS A 3 25.07 36.34 -68.10
N LEU A 4 26.14 35.96 -67.42
CA LEU A 4 26.18 34.87 -66.46
C LEU A 4 25.50 35.30 -65.11
N ILE A 5 24.60 34.48 -64.65
CA ILE A 5 23.97 34.63 -63.35
C ILE A 5 24.63 33.60 -62.40
N PRO A 6 25.14 33.97 -61.22
CA PRO A 6 25.72 32.98 -60.28
C PRO A 6 24.62 32.26 -59.50
N ALA A 7 24.69 30.92 -59.48
CA ALA A 7 23.85 30.06 -58.63
C ALA A 7 24.35 30.13 -57.19
N VAL A 8 23.47 30.51 -56.29
CA VAL A 8 23.68 30.46 -54.81
C VAL A 8 23.31 29.06 -54.35
N LEU A 9 24.28 28.32 -53.85
CA LEU A 9 24.10 27.00 -53.25
C LEU A 9 23.70 27.18 -51.80
N ALA A 10 22.44 26.93 -51.45
CA ALA A 10 21.95 26.89 -50.07
C ALA A 10 22.22 25.50 -49.47
N ALA A 11 23.18 25.41 -48.58
CA ALA A 11 23.42 24.21 -47.77
C ALA A 11 22.38 24.11 -46.66
N ALA A 12 21.44 23.16 -46.80
CA ALA A 12 20.50 22.81 -45.73
C ALA A 12 21.19 21.92 -44.69
N LEU A 13 21.42 22.43 -43.49
CA LEU A 13 21.86 21.65 -42.33
C LEU A 13 20.67 20.82 -41.84
N ALA A 14 20.64 19.54 -42.17
CA ALA A 14 19.71 18.59 -41.57
C ALA A 14 20.21 18.21 -40.18
N ALA A 15 19.57 18.78 -39.12
CA ALA A 15 19.77 18.34 -37.75
C ALA A 15 19.10 16.96 -37.57
N SER A 16 19.89 15.89 -37.61
CA SER A 16 19.44 14.56 -37.28
C SER A 16 19.13 14.47 -35.79
N LEU A 17 17.86 14.58 -35.42
CA LEU A 17 17.36 14.23 -34.08
C LEU A 17 17.56 12.73 -33.90
N ASN A 18 18.47 12.33 -33.03
CA ASN A 18 18.75 10.94 -32.69
C ASN A 18 17.66 10.45 -31.69
N PRO A 19 16.65 9.65 -32.09
CA PRO A 19 15.64 9.14 -31.18
C PRO A 19 16.17 8.02 -30.25
N SER A 20 17.39 7.53 -30.47
CA SER A 20 17.96 6.39 -29.74
C SER A 20 18.37 6.69 -28.29
N ALA A 21 18.75 7.95 -27.98
CA ALA A 21 19.21 8.31 -26.64
C ALA A 21 18.09 8.32 -25.59
N HIS A 22 16.88 8.69 -25.99
CA HIS A 22 15.72 8.72 -25.07
C HIS A 22 15.15 7.31 -24.78
N ALA A 23 15.23 6.40 -25.74
CA ALA A 23 14.77 5.01 -25.56
C ALA A 23 15.72 4.19 -24.66
N THR A 24 17.03 4.43 -24.74
CA THR A 24 18.03 3.77 -23.89
C THR A 24 17.98 4.26 -22.44
N ASP A 25 17.71 5.56 -22.22
CA ASP A 25 17.54 6.12 -20.87
C ASP A 25 16.24 5.65 -20.20
N ALA A 26 15.14 5.47 -20.93
CA ALA A 26 13.90 4.92 -20.43
C ALA A 26 14.05 3.44 -20.06
N ALA A 27 14.67 2.64 -20.92
CA ALA A 27 14.94 1.23 -20.66
C ALA A 27 15.91 1.01 -19.49
N ALA A 28 16.93 1.88 -19.34
CA ALA A 28 17.87 1.83 -18.20
C ALA A 28 17.21 2.23 -16.88
N ARG A 29 16.24 3.15 -16.88
CA ARG A 29 15.45 3.53 -15.71
C ARG A 29 14.48 2.41 -15.29
N ASP A 30 13.96 1.65 -16.24
CA ASP A 30 13.02 0.55 -16.00
C ASP A 30 13.72 -0.73 -15.51
N ALA A 31 14.98 -0.93 -15.89
CA ALA A 31 15.77 -2.11 -15.51
C ALA A 31 16.12 -2.23 -14.01
N GLY A 32 15.82 -1.20 -13.21
CA GLY A 32 16.05 -1.20 -11.76
C GLY A 32 14.80 -1.03 -10.90
N GLN A 33 13.62 -0.93 -11.51
CA GLN A 33 12.38 -0.72 -10.80
C GLN A 33 11.79 -2.07 -10.36
N VAL A 34 11.30 -2.14 -9.11
CA VAL A 34 10.49 -3.26 -8.65
C VAL A 34 9.15 -3.25 -9.40
N LYS A 35 8.78 -4.34 -10.05
CA LYS A 35 7.58 -4.42 -10.90
C LYS A 35 6.40 -5.14 -10.23
N ASN A 36 6.66 -5.92 -9.20
CA ASN A 36 5.62 -6.64 -8.48
C ASN A 36 5.12 -5.82 -7.28
N VAL A 37 3.81 -5.82 -7.09
CA VAL A 37 3.13 -5.23 -5.94
C VAL A 37 2.19 -6.26 -5.34
N VAL A 38 2.29 -6.48 -4.03
CA VAL A 38 1.40 -7.40 -3.29
C VAL A 38 0.61 -6.56 -2.29
N LEU A 39 -0.71 -6.55 -2.45
CA LEU A 39 -1.65 -5.78 -1.64
C LEU A 39 -2.30 -6.68 -0.58
N VAL A 40 -2.26 -6.25 0.69
CA VAL A 40 -2.79 -6.98 1.85
C VAL A 40 -3.85 -6.13 2.53
N HIS A 41 -5.09 -6.61 2.56
CA HIS A 41 -6.22 -5.89 3.15
C HIS A 41 -6.21 -5.93 4.67
N GLY A 42 -6.99 -5.04 5.29
CA GLY A 42 -7.17 -4.94 6.73
C GLY A 42 -8.17 -5.94 7.32
N ALA A 43 -8.42 -5.80 8.61
CA ALA A 43 -9.52 -6.46 9.30
C ALA A 43 -10.87 -6.01 8.74
N PHE A 44 -11.89 -6.84 8.87
CA PHE A 44 -13.27 -6.55 8.47
C PHE A 44 -13.46 -6.27 6.97
N ALA A 45 -12.46 -6.57 6.15
CA ALA A 45 -12.45 -6.28 4.72
C ALA A 45 -11.97 -7.50 3.93
N ASP A 46 -12.08 -7.43 2.64
CA ASP A 46 -11.49 -8.35 1.68
C ASP A 46 -10.61 -7.62 0.67
N GLY A 47 -10.11 -8.35 -0.31
CA GLY A 47 -9.29 -7.78 -1.37
C GLY A 47 -10.04 -6.88 -2.36
N ALA A 48 -11.37 -6.90 -2.41
CA ALA A 48 -12.14 -6.16 -3.41
C ALA A 48 -12.01 -4.64 -3.24
N GLY A 49 -11.83 -4.17 -2.01
CA GLY A 49 -11.60 -2.75 -1.73
C GLY A 49 -10.34 -2.16 -2.41
N TRP A 50 -9.36 -2.98 -2.75
CA TRP A 50 -8.16 -2.55 -3.45
C TRP A 50 -8.37 -2.23 -4.94
N ARG A 51 -9.56 -2.45 -5.49
CA ARG A 51 -9.84 -2.33 -6.93
C ARG A 51 -9.36 -0.99 -7.53
N PRO A 52 -9.63 0.19 -6.96
CA PRO A 52 -9.18 1.45 -7.55
C PRO A 52 -7.65 1.60 -7.58
N VAL A 53 -6.95 1.15 -6.54
CA VAL A 53 -5.47 1.13 -6.49
C VAL A 53 -4.90 0.11 -7.48
N TYR A 54 -5.52 -1.06 -7.60
CA TYR A 54 -5.17 -2.10 -8.56
C TYR A 54 -5.25 -1.57 -10.00
N ASP A 55 -6.34 -0.91 -10.37
CA ASP A 55 -6.56 -0.37 -11.71
C ASP A 55 -5.51 0.71 -12.05
N ASP A 56 -5.19 1.61 -11.12
CA ASP A 56 -4.15 2.63 -11.29
C ASP A 56 -2.76 2.02 -11.48
N LEU A 57 -2.36 1.08 -10.62
CA LEU A 57 -1.05 0.44 -10.68
C LEU A 57 -0.88 -0.42 -11.95
N THR A 58 -1.90 -1.17 -12.35
CA THR A 58 -1.85 -1.98 -13.58
C THR A 58 -1.78 -1.11 -14.83
N ALA A 59 -2.47 0.03 -14.85
CA ALA A 59 -2.34 1.03 -15.91
C ALA A 59 -0.92 1.61 -16.02
N ARG A 60 -0.17 1.64 -14.92
CA ARG A 60 1.27 2.02 -14.87
C ARG A 60 2.23 0.88 -15.22
N GLY A 61 1.72 -0.31 -15.53
CA GLY A 61 2.52 -1.48 -15.91
C GLY A 61 3.09 -2.30 -14.74
N TYR A 62 2.54 -2.15 -13.52
CA TYR A 62 2.84 -3.03 -12.39
C TYR A 62 2.11 -4.37 -12.51
N ARG A 63 2.73 -5.43 -12.01
CA ARG A 63 2.09 -6.72 -11.76
C ARG A 63 1.58 -6.73 -10.34
N VAL A 64 0.25 -6.67 -10.20
CA VAL A 64 -0.40 -6.53 -8.90
C VAL A 64 -1.06 -7.85 -8.51
N SER A 65 -0.74 -8.31 -7.31
CA SER A 65 -1.41 -9.46 -6.67
C SER A 65 -2.11 -8.99 -5.40
N ILE A 66 -3.29 -9.52 -5.13
CA ILE A 66 -4.08 -9.19 -3.94
C ILE A 66 -4.18 -10.43 -3.06
N VAL A 67 -3.77 -10.30 -1.81
CA VAL A 67 -3.90 -11.35 -0.80
C VAL A 67 -5.32 -11.36 -0.28
N GLN A 68 -5.86 -12.56 -0.07
CA GLN A 68 -7.11 -12.78 0.66
C GLN A 68 -6.73 -13.35 2.03
N ASN A 69 -6.74 -12.49 3.05
CA ASN A 69 -6.49 -12.87 4.43
C ASN A 69 -7.67 -13.67 4.97
N PRO A 70 -7.47 -14.87 5.54
CA PRO A 70 -8.57 -15.61 6.18
C PRO A 70 -9.10 -14.95 7.45
N LEU A 71 -8.34 -14.07 8.09
CA LEU A 71 -8.69 -13.36 9.32
C LEU A 71 -9.00 -14.28 10.52
N THR A 72 -8.49 -15.50 10.49
CA THR A 72 -8.66 -16.54 11.53
C THR A 72 -7.54 -16.52 12.55
N SER A 73 -6.31 -16.23 12.13
CA SER A 73 -5.14 -16.02 12.99
C SER A 73 -4.09 -15.17 12.27
N LEU A 74 -3.18 -14.53 13.02
CA LEU A 74 -2.02 -13.85 12.41
C LEU A 74 -1.18 -14.81 11.57
N ALA A 75 -1.01 -16.05 12.02
CA ALA A 75 -0.24 -17.07 11.30
C ALA A 75 -0.87 -17.42 9.94
N ASP A 76 -2.19 -17.55 9.87
CA ASP A 76 -2.91 -17.84 8.64
C ASP A 76 -2.82 -16.70 7.63
N ASP A 77 -2.96 -15.45 8.10
CA ASP A 77 -2.86 -14.25 7.26
C ASP A 77 -1.42 -14.08 6.72
N VAL A 78 -0.41 -14.31 7.57
CA VAL A 78 1.00 -14.32 7.17
C VAL A 78 1.25 -15.41 6.13
N GLN A 79 0.75 -16.61 6.35
CA GLN A 79 0.91 -17.72 5.40
C GLN A 79 0.20 -17.45 4.07
N ALA A 80 -0.99 -16.84 4.08
CA ALA A 80 -1.68 -16.42 2.86
C ALA A 80 -0.84 -15.40 2.08
N THR A 81 -0.23 -14.43 2.78
CA THR A 81 0.67 -13.44 2.17
C THR A 81 1.93 -14.11 1.59
N GLN A 82 2.56 -15.03 2.30
CA GLN A 82 3.75 -15.75 1.83
C GLN A 82 3.47 -16.56 0.57
N ARG A 83 2.34 -17.27 0.49
CA ARG A 83 1.94 -18.00 -0.73
C ARG A 83 1.84 -17.10 -1.97
N VAL A 84 1.42 -15.85 -1.79
CA VAL A 84 1.38 -14.87 -2.89
C VAL A 84 2.78 -14.37 -3.23
N LEU A 85 3.62 -14.13 -2.21
CA LEU A 85 5.02 -13.72 -2.40
C LEU A 85 5.86 -14.80 -3.10
N ASP A 86 5.64 -16.08 -2.80
CA ASP A 86 6.32 -17.22 -3.43
C ASP A 86 6.05 -17.30 -4.95
N ARG A 87 4.91 -16.77 -5.40
CA ARG A 87 4.52 -16.78 -6.81
C ARG A 87 5.04 -15.59 -7.60
N GLN A 88 5.72 -14.63 -6.95
CA GLN A 88 6.29 -13.49 -7.65
C GLN A 88 7.54 -13.91 -8.42
N ASP A 89 7.69 -13.42 -9.64
CA ASP A 89 8.85 -13.68 -10.51
C ASP A 89 10.06 -12.78 -10.23
N GLY A 90 10.03 -12.07 -9.10
CA GLY A 90 11.10 -11.17 -8.68
C GLY A 90 10.70 -10.34 -7.46
N PRO A 91 11.50 -9.32 -7.10
CA PRO A 91 11.23 -8.47 -5.95
C PRO A 91 9.86 -7.80 -6.01
N ALA A 92 9.21 -7.66 -4.85
CA ALA A 92 7.90 -7.05 -4.71
C ALA A 92 7.89 -5.93 -3.67
N ILE A 93 7.04 -4.92 -3.88
CA ILE A 93 6.61 -4.01 -2.82
C ILE A 93 5.40 -4.65 -2.12
N LEU A 94 5.53 -4.86 -0.82
CA LEU A 94 4.48 -5.42 0.02
C LEU A 94 3.72 -4.28 0.71
N VAL A 95 2.41 -4.19 0.45
CA VAL A 95 1.54 -3.09 0.89
C VAL A 95 0.51 -3.61 1.86
N GLY A 96 0.37 -3.00 3.03
CA GLY A 96 -0.64 -3.38 4.02
C GLY A 96 -1.51 -2.21 4.44
N HIS A 97 -2.83 -2.41 4.44
CA HIS A 97 -3.80 -1.48 4.99
C HIS A 97 -4.22 -1.93 6.38
N SER A 98 -4.31 -1.01 7.34
CA SER A 98 -4.88 -1.28 8.67
C SER A 98 -4.21 -2.50 9.36
N TRP A 99 -4.98 -3.54 9.73
CA TRP A 99 -4.47 -4.84 10.21
C TRP A 99 -3.44 -5.46 9.26
N GLY A 100 -3.61 -5.28 7.95
CA GLY A 100 -2.64 -5.73 6.95
C GLY A 100 -1.23 -5.19 7.20
N GLY A 101 -1.07 -4.06 7.90
CA GLY A 101 0.22 -3.55 8.36
C GLY A 101 0.91 -4.50 9.36
N THR A 102 0.16 -5.06 10.32
CA THR A 102 0.67 -6.11 11.22
C THR A 102 1.12 -7.35 10.43
N VAL A 103 0.29 -7.77 9.46
CA VAL A 103 0.61 -8.92 8.60
C VAL A 103 1.89 -8.69 7.80
N ILE A 104 2.02 -7.53 7.12
CA ILE A 104 3.23 -7.23 6.32
C ILE A 104 4.47 -7.02 7.19
N THR A 105 4.29 -6.56 8.43
CA THR A 105 5.39 -6.45 9.39
C THR A 105 6.02 -7.81 9.65
N GLN A 106 5.22 -8.85 9.82
CA GLN A 106 5.73 -10.21 10.03
C GLN A 106 6.11 -10.91 8.73
N ALA A 107 5.27 -10.87 7.70
CA ALA A 107 5.51 -11.54 6.41
C ALA A 107 6.65 -10.90 5.60
N GLY A 108 6.92 -9.62 5.82
CA GLY A 108 7.83 -8.82 4.99
C GLY A 108 9.31 -9.16 5.10
N VAL A 109 9.71 -10.05 6.01
CA VAL A 109 11.06 -10.63 6.05
C VAL A 109 11.34 -11.58 4.88
N HIS A 110 10.31 -11.95 4.13
CA HIS A 110 10.40 -12.80 2.95
C HIS A 110 11.43 -12.27 1.93
N ALA A 111 12.18 -13.18 1.30
CA ALA A 111 13.27 -12.82 0.39
C ALA A 111 12.82 -11.94 -0.80
N ASN A 112 11.62 -12.19 -1.32
CA ASN A 112 11.05 -11.42 -2.44
C ASN A 112 10.55 -10.02 -2.03
N VAL A 113 10.58 -9.62 -0.76
CA VAL A 113 10.14 -8.27 -0.36
C VAL A 113 11.29 -7.29 -0.45
N ALA A 114 11.15 -6.28 -1.32
CA ALA A 114 12.12 -5.19 -1.50
C ALA A 114 11.81 -3.97 -0.61
N GLY A 115 10.56 -3.76 -0.23
CA GLY A 115 10.13 -2.63 0.60
C GLY A 115 8.68 -2.77 1.06
N LEU A 116 8.30 -1.97 2.05
CA LEU A 116 7.01 -2.03 2.75
C LEU A 116 6.27 -0.70 2.60
N VAL A 117 4.97 -0.77 2.31
CA VAL A 117 4.08 0.41 2.30
C VAL A 117 2.93 0.19 3.27
N TYR A 118 2.83 1.07 4.27
CA TYR A 118 1.80 1.07 5.30
C TYR A 118 0.73 2.10 4.94
N VAL A 119 -0.49 1.66 4.70
CA VAL A 119 -1.61 2.52 4.31
C VAL A 119 -2.59 2.62 5.47
N SER A 120 -2.59 3.73 6.22
CA SER A 120 -3.33 3.90 7.49
C SER A 120 -3.26 2.63 8.33
N ALA A 121 -2.05 2.18 8.65
CA ALA A 121 -1.80 0.81 9.06
C ALA A 121 -0.95 0.70 10.32
N LEU A 122 -1.12 -0.41 11.01
CA LEU A 122 -0.42 -0.79 12.23
C LEU A 122 0.99 -1.32 11.90
N ALA A 123 1.96 -0.98 12.74
CA ALA A 123 3.37 -1.38 12.55
C ALA A 123 4.03 -1.84 13.87
N PRO A 124 3.52 -2.91 14.52
CA PRO A 124 4.10 -3.41 15.76
C PRO A 124 5.51 -3.94 15.54
N ASP A 125 6.28 -4.02 16.65
CA ASP A 125 7.61 -4.61 16.65
C ASP A 125 7.58 -6.10 17.02
N ALA A 126 8.70 -6.79 16.85
CA ALA A 126 8.88 -8.14 17.37
C ALA A 126 8.69 -8.16 18.89
N GLY A 127 7.88 -9.08 19.39
CA GLY A 127 7.48 -9.17 20.79
C GLY A 127 6.27 -8.32 21.18
N GLU A 128 5.85 -7.39 20.35
CA GLU A 128 4.64 -6.57 20.55
C GLU A 128 3.40 -7.22 19.95
N THR A 129 2.25 -6.77 20.43
CA THR A 129 0.93 -7.10 19.88
C THR A 129 0.32 -5.89 19.19
N THR A 130 -0.65 -6.12 18.31
CA THR A 130 -1.43 -5.06 17.70
C THR A 130 -2.19 -4.24 18.74
N ALA A 131 -2.79 -4.89 19.74
CA ALA A 131 -3.53 -4.21 20.79
C ALA A 131 -2.67 -3.22 21.61
N GLN A 132 -1.37 -3.49 21.76
CA GLN A 132 -0.45 -2.60 22.47
C GLN A 132 -0.20 -1.28 21.73
N GLN A 133 -0.44 -1.23 20.42
CA GLN A 133 -0.22 -0.01 19.62
C GLN A 133 -1.20 1.12 19.97
N TYR A 134 -2.34 0.78 20.56
CA TYR A 134 -3.35 1.77 20.96
C TYR A 134 -3.05 2.43 22.30
N ALA A 135 -2.10 1.90 23.07
CA ALA A 135 -1.82 2.40 24.41
C ALA A 135 -1.27 3.83 24.38
N GLY A 136 -1.92 4.74 25.11
CA GLY A 136 -1.52 6.15 25.21
C GLY A 136 -2.10 7.07 24.14
N PHE A 137 -2.93 6.55 23.22
CA PHE A 137 -3.60 7.37 22.20
C PHE A 137 -5.10 7.54 22.50
N ALA A 138 -5.70 8.55 21.86
CA ALA A 138 -7.11 8.83 22.07
C ALA A 138 -8.00 7.71 21.51
N PRO A 139 -9.11 7.38 22.18
CA PRO A 139 -10.07 6.43 21.65
C PRO A 139 -10.77 6.99 20.42
N THR A 140 -11.21 6.10 19.53
CA THR A 140 -11.93 6.41 18.29
C THR A 140 -13.39 5.97 18.44
N PRO A 141 -14.27 6.77 19.03
CA PRO A 141 -15.62 6.36 19.45
C PRO A 141 -16.56 6.05 18.28
N GLU A 142 -16.21 6.50 17.06
CA GLU A 142 -16.98 6.20 15.86
C GLU A 142 -16.69 4.79 15.31
N PHE A 143 -15.52 4.22 15.63
CA PHE A 143 -15.12 2.88 15.17
C PHE A 143 -15.55 1.83 16.20
N VAL A 144 -16.75 1.30 16.01
CA VAL A 144 -17.37 0.35 16.95
C VAL A 144 -17.31 -1.06 16.36
N ILE A 145 -16.74 -2.00 17.13
CA ILE A 145 -16.67 -3.42 16.77
C ILE A 145 -17.70 -4.17 17.61
N GLU A 146 -18.52 -4.99 16.96
CA GLU A 146 -19.45 -5.93 17.56
C GLU A 146 -18.85 -7.33 17.50
N THR A 147 -18.66 -7.97 18.66
CA THR A 147 -18.06 -9.30 18.75
C THR A 147 -19.13 -10.34 19.07
N GLY A 148 -19.18 -11.40 18.28
CA GLY A 148 -20.05 -12.55 18.48
C GLY A 148 -19.59 -13.45 19.64
N SER A 149 -20.45 -14.36 20.06
CA SER A 149 -20.13 -15.36 21.08
C SER A 149 -19.07 -16.37 20.66
N ASP A 150 -18.79 -16.47 19.36
CA ASP A 150 -17.73 -17.28 18.74
C ASP A 150 -16.36 -16.57 18.72
N GLY A 151 -16.29 -15.32 19.21
CA GLY A 151 -15.07 -14.52 19.28
C GLY A 151 -14.71 -13.80 17.96
N TYR A 152 -15.58 -13.85 16.95
CA TYR A 152 -15.38 -13.09 15.70
C TYR A 152 -16.07 -11.74 15.78
N GLY A 153 -15.44 -10.72 15.21
CA GLY A 153 -15.92 -9.34 15.19
C GLY A 153 -16.22 -8.81 13.82
N PHE A 154 -17.14 -7.86 13.78
CA PHE A 154 -17.49 -7.01 12.65
C PHE A 154 -17.49 -5.55 13.10
N ILE A 155 -17.26 -4.61 12.18
CA ILE A 155 -17.61 -3.21 12.45
C ILE A 155 -19.13 -3.12 12.47
N SER A 156 -19.68 -2.47 13.50
CA SER A 156 -21.13 -2.24 13.64
C SER A 156 -21.72 -1.67 12.34
N PRO A 157 -22.73 -2.31 11.73
CA PRO A 157 -23.31 -1.80 10.49
C PRO A 157 -23.84 -0.37 10.61
N ALA A 158 -24.38 -0.02 11.80
CA ALA A 158 -24.90 1.33 12.09
C ALA A 158 -23.80 2.41 12.18
N LYS A 159 -22.55 2.00 12.47
CA LYS A 159 -21.40 2.90 12.64
C LYS A 159 -20.38 2.77 11.49
N PHE A 160 -20.57 1.83 10.55
CA PHE A 160 -19.59 1.51 9.54
C PHE A 160 -19.15 2.74 8.74
N LYS A 161 -20.10 3.46 8.14
CA LYS A 161 -19.76 4.65 7.35
C LYS A 161 -19.06 5.71 8.19
N ALA A 162 -19.58 6.04 9.37
CA ALA A 162 -19.01 7.08 10.23
C ALA A 162 -17.59 6.73 10.71
N GLY A 163 -17.34 5.48 11.09
CA GLY A 163 -16.06 5.04 11.66
C GLY A 163 -15.01 4.59 10.66
N PHE A 164 -15.42 4.12 9.47
CA PHE A 164 -14.50 3.50 8.52
C PHE A 164 -14.40 4.27 7.19
N ALA A 165 -15.52 4.77 6.64
CA ALA A 165 -15.61 5.19 5.24
C ALA A 165 -16.45 6.47 5.06
N HIS A 166 -16.32 7.45 5.97
CA HIS A 166 -17.20 8.62 6.00
C HIS A 166 -17.12 9.52 4.76
N ASP A 167 -16.03 9.46 4.00
CA ASP A 167 -15.77 10.23 2.78
C ASP A 167 -16.07 9.46 1.48
N THR A 168 -16.61 8.23 1.58
CA THR A 168 -17.07 7.45 0.42
C THR A 168 -18.52 7.81 0.05
N SER A 169 -18.96 7.41 -1.15
CA SER A 169 -20.37 7.41 -1.51
C SER A 169 -21.18 6.47 -0.60
N ASP A 170 -22.50 6.70 -0.49
CA ASP A 170 -23.36 5.77 0.27
C ASP A 170 -23.35 4.35 -0.31
N ALA A 171 -23.25 4.23 -1.64
CA ALA A 171 -23.19 2.94 -2.32
C ALA A 171 -21.89 2.19 -2.00
N ASP A 172 -20.74 2.89 -2.04
CA ASP A 172 -19.44 2.27 -1.70
C ASP A 172 -19.37 1.91 -0.20
N ALA A 173 -19.87 2.79 0.68
CA ALA A 173 -19.94 2.49 2.10
C ALA A 173 -20.84 1.27 2.38
N ALA A 174 -21.97 1.16 1.70
CA ALA A 174 -22.85 0.00 1.81
C ALA A 174 -22.18 -1.29 1.30
N PHE A 175 -21.51 -1.21 0.15
CA PHE A 175 -20.76 -2.35 -0.39
C PHE A 175 -19.68 -2.83 0.58
N LEU A 176 -18.84 -1.94 1.10
CA LEU A 176 -17.78 -2.28 2.05
C LEU A 176 -18.35 -2.85 3.35
N ARG A 177 -19.48 -2.30 3.86
CA ARG A 177 -20.18 -2.80 5.05
C ARG A 177 -20.71 -4.22 4.84
N ASP A 178 -21.33 -4.47 3.68
CA ASP A 178 -22.03 -5.73 3.43
C ASP A 178 -21.09 -6.83 2.93
N SER A 179 -19.87 -6.48 2.48
CA SER A 179 -18.80 -7.41 2.12
C SER A 179 -17.78 -7.67 3.25
N GLN A 180 -18.07 -7.23 4.48
CA GLN A 180 -17.16 -7.49 5.61
C GLN A 180 -16.86 -8.98 5.79
N VAL A 181 -15.59 -9.28 6.02
CA VAL A 181 -15.13 -10.59 6.48
C VAL A 181 -14.87 -10.50 7.98
N PRO A 182 -15.52 -11.34 8.82
CA PRO A 182 -15.29 -11.31 10.26
C PRO A 182 -13.85 -11.69 10.60
N ILE A 183 -13.30 -11.04 11.62
CA ILE A 183 -11.97 -11.35 12.14
C ILE A 183 -12.06 -11.99 13.53
N ASN A 184 -11.26 -13.01 13.77
CA ASN A 184 -11.07 -13.55 15.11
C ASN A 184 -10.39 -12.50 15.98
N MET A 185 -11.09 -11.97 16.98
CA MET A 185 -10.63 -10.87 17.83
C MET A 185 -9.36 -11.19 18.63
N SER A 186 -9.04 -12.47 18.85
CA SER A 186 -7.82 -12.89 19.55
C SER A 186 -6.53 -12.53 18.78
N VAL A 187 -6.60 -12.30 17.48
CA VAL A 187 -5.43 -11.96 16.65
C VAL A 187 -4.74 -10.67 17.13
N PHE A 188 -5.51 -9.71 17.65
CA PHE A 188 -4.98 -8.43 18.12
C PHE A 188 -4.09 -8.57 19.37
N GLY A 189 -4.24 -9.67 20.12
CA GLY A 189 -3.40 -10.04 21.26
C GLY A 189 -2.22 -10.94 20.91
N THR A 190 -2.06 -11.33 19.64
CA THR A 190 -0.96 -12.20 19.21
C THR A 190 0.32 -11.39 19.06
N LYS A 191 1.41 -11.86 19.69
CA LYS A 191 2.74 -11.22 19.56
C LYS A 191 3.37 -11.54 18.23
N LEU A 192 3.97 -10.53 17.60
CA LEU A 192 4.82 -10.73 16.44
C LEU A 192 6.15 -11.38 16.86
N THR A 193 6.69 -12.21 15.99
CA THR A 193 8.01 -12.82 16.17
C THR A 193 9.10 -12.09 15.39
N GLN A 194 8.71 -11.30 14.38
CA GLN A 194 9.61 -10.57 13.48
C GLN A 194 9.03 -9.20 13.13
N ALA A 195 9.91 -8.26 12.79
CA ALA A 195 9.52 -6.92 12.32
C ALA A 195 10.35 -6.55 11.09
N ALA A 196 9.78 -6.76 9.91
CA ALA A 196 10.46 -6.57 8.62
C ALA A 196 10.94 -5.13 8.40
N TRP A 197 10.26 -4.12 8.95
CA TRP A 197 10.65 -2.72 8.86
C TRP A 197 11.99 -2.39 9.53
N ARG A 198 12.54 -3.29 10.35
CA ARG A 198 13.89 -3.15 10.92
C ARG A 198 14.98 -3.27 9.86
N THR A 199 14.69 -3.97 8.77
CA THR A 199 15.67 -4.28 7.70
C THR A 199 15.22 -3.84 6.31
N LYS A 200 13.94 -3.55 6.12
CA LYS A 200 13.37 -3.14 4.83
C LYS A 200 13.02 -1.66 4.83
N PRO A 201 13.27 -0.94 3.74
CA PRO A 201 12.82 0.45 3.59
C PRO A 201 11.29 0.50 3.63
N SER A 202 10.76 1.54 4.30
CA SER A 202 9.33 1.67 4.56
C SER A 202 8.78 3.03 4.13
N TRP A 203 7.54 3.03 3.66
CA TRP A 203 6.74 4.21 3.31
C TRP A 203 5.39 4.11 4.01
N ALA A 204 4.78 5.25 4.29
CA ALA A 204 3.47 5.31 4.91
C ALA A 204 2.55 6.32 4.21
N VAL A 205 1.30 5.95 3.99
CA VAL A 205 0.19 6.86 3.68
C VAL A 205 -0.65 6.98 4.93
N ILE A 206 -0.83 8.20 5.42
CA ILE A 206 -1.63 8.49 6.62
C ILE A 206 -2.85 9.30 6.22
N ALA A 207 -4.04 8.72 6.44
CA ALA A 207 -5.30 9.40 6.32
C ALA A 207 -5.49 10.33 7.53
N THR A 208 -5.64 11.65 7.27
CA THR A 208 -5.67 12.64 8.37
C THR A 208 -7.04 12.77 9.04
N GLU A 209 -8.07 12.19 8.43
CA GLU A 209 -9.44 12.18 8.96
C GLU A 209 -9.88 10.75 9.34
N ASP A 210 -8.92 9.87 9.59
CA ASP A 210 -9.15 8.50 10.02
C ASP A 210 -9.92 8.48 11.35
N LYS A 211 -11.00 7.69 11.39
CA LYS A 211 -11.84 7.49 12.58
C LYS A 211 -11.69 6.07 13.16
N ALA A 212 -10.97 5.19 12.48
CA ALA A 212 -10.61 3.88 13.02
C ALA A 212 -9.34 3.95 13.89
N PHE A 213 -8.43 4.88 13.57
CA PHE A 213 -7.20 5.13 14.30
C PHE A 213 -7.03 6.60 14.65
N ASP A 214 -6.47 6.86 15.83
CA ASP A 214 -5.98 8.20 16.18
C ASP A 214 -4.85 8.60 15.22
N GLN A 215 -4.90 9.82 14.67
CA GLN A 215 -3.90 10.32 13.75
C GLN A 215 -2.50 10.37 14.38
N ALA A 216 -2.41 10.75 15.67
CA ALA A 216 -1.12 10.79 16.37
C ALA A 216 -0.51 9.38 16.50
N MET A 217 -1.35 8.35 16.68
CA MET A 217 -0.92 6.95 16.69
C MET A 217 -0.33 6.54 15.35
N LEU A 218 -0.99 6.85 14.23
CA LEU A 218 -0.50 6.54 12.89
C LEU A 218 0.83 7.24 12.60
N ILE A 219 0.96 8.52 12.98
CA ILE A 219 2.20 9.28 12.82
C ILE A 219 3.30 8.67 13.67
N HIS A 220 3.04 8.39 14.96
CA HIS A 220 4.00 7.78 15.86
C HIS A 220 4.55 6.44 15.32
N MET A 221 3.67 5.57 14.83
CA MET A 221 4.09 4.29 14.25
C MET A 221 4.95 4.50 12.99
N ALA A 222 4.55 5.41 12.10
CA ALA A 222 5.29 5.67 10.88
C ALA A 222 6.68 6.28 11.15
N GLU A 223 6.79 7.18 12.13
CA GLU A 223 8.07 7.77 12.57
C GLU A 223 8.97 6.71 13.23
N ARG A 224 8.42 5.87 14.10
CA ARG A 224 9.15 4.79 14.77
C ARG A 224 9.82 3.84 13.79
N ILE A 225 9.12 3.48 12.71
CA ILE A 225 9.66 2.62 11.65
C ILE A 225 10.48 3.38 10.60
N LYS A 226 10.70 4.68 10.79
CA LYS A 226 11.41 5.59 9.87
C LYS A 226 10.84 5.58 8.45
N ALA A 227 9.51 5.45 8.35
CA ALA A 227 8.84 5.46 7.06
C ALA A 227 8.88 6.85 6.40
N ARG A 228 8.93 6.89 5.08
CA ARG A 228 8.68 8.11 4.30
C ARG A 228 7.19 8.38 4.27
N ILE A 229 6.75 9.43 4.96
CA ILE A 229 5.34 9.71 5.24
C ILE A 229 4.73 10.57 4.13
N THR A 230 3.56 10.15 3.64
CA THR A 230 2.63 10.94 2.83
C THR A 230 1.33 11.10 3.62
N LYS A 231 0.88 12.32 3.85
CA LYS A 231 -0.40 12.61 4.52
C LYS A 231 -1.44 13.02 3.48
N VAL A 232 -2.69 12.58 3.68
CA VAL A 232 -3.82 12.91 2.80
C VAL A 232 -5.11 13.03 3.59
N SER A 233 -5.94 14.01 3.25
CA SER A 233 -7.29 14.15 3.81
C SER A 233 -8.17 13.01 3.26
N ALA A 234 -8.47 12.05 4.11
CA ALA A 234 -9.27 10.87 3.81
C ALA A 234 -9.72 10.17 5.09
N SER A 235 -10.75 9.33 4.98
CA SER A 235 -11.16 8.36 6.00
C SER A 235 -10.19 7.17 6.06
N HIS A 236 -10.52 6.19 6.92
CA HIS A 236 -9.79 4.91 6.97
C HIS A 236 -9.82 4.15 5.63
N ALA A 237 -10.88 4.36 4.81
CA ALA A 237 -11.01 3.79 3.47
C ALA A 237 -10.19 4.56 2.40
N VAL A 238 -9.04 5.11 2.75
CA VAL A 238 -8.15 5.92 1.90
C VAL A 238 -7.78 5.27 0.57
N PHE A 239 -7.71 3.93 0.52
CA PHE A 239 -7.46 3.16 -0.70
C PHE A 239 -8.60 3.25 -1.72
N MET A 240 -9.82 3.58 -1.27
CA MET A 240 -11.00 3.81 -2.11
C MET A 240 -11.10 5.26 -2.57
N THR A 241 -10.91 6.21 -1.64
CA THR A 241 -11.19 7.63 -1.88
C THR A 241 -10.00 8.41 -2.41
N GLN A 242 -8.78 7.95 -2.12
CA GLN A 242 -7.52 8.54 -2.57
C GLN A 242 -6.60 7.51 -3.25
N PRO A 243 -7.11 6.68 -4.18
CA PRO A 243 -6.34 5.59 -4.76
C PRO A 243 -5.08 6.06 -5.48
N LYS A 244 -5.14 7.26 -6.10
CA LYS A 244 -3.98 7.86 -6.77
C LYS A 244 -2.85 8.17 -5.81
N VAL A 245 -3.12 8.72 -4.63
CA VAL A 245 -2.10 9.05 -3.61
C VAL A 245 -1.44 7.77 -3.09
N VAL A 246 -2.24 6.72 -2.88
CA VAL A 246 -1.74 5.40 -2.48
C VAL A 246 -0.86 4.80 -3.59
N ALA A 247 -1.33 4.79 -4.83
CA ALA A 247 -0.57 4.29 -5.99
C ALA A 247 0.72 5.09 -6.24
N ASP A 248 0.71 6.41 -6.10
CA ASP A 248 1.90 7.27 -6.22
C ASP A 248 2.95 6.95 -5.14
N THR A 249 2.51 6.62 -3.92
CA THR A 249 3.41 6.22 -2.83
C THR A 249 4.02 4.84 -3.09
N ILE A 250 3.23 3.90 -3.62
CA ILE A 250 3.70 2.56 -4.01
C ILE A 250 4.68 2.66 -5.19
N ASP A 251 4.40 3.48 -6.20
CA ASP A 251 5.29 3.73 -7.35
C ASP A 251 6.63 4.32 -6.88
N ARG A 252 6.61 5.27 -5.95
CA ARG A 252 7.82 5.82 -5.33
C ARG A 252 8.61 4.74 -4.61
N ALA A 253 7.93 3.91 -3.81
CA ALA A 253 8.57 2.80 -3.10
C ALA A 253 9.24 1.82 -4.07
N ALA A 254 8.58 1.46 -5.16
CA ALA A 254 9.09 0.56 -6.18
C ALA A 254 10.36 1.10 -6.88
N LYS A 255 10.36 2.40 -7.19
CA LYS A 255 11.51 3.08 -7.81
C LYS A 255 12.71 3.21 -6.86
N GLU A 256 12.47 3.53 -5.59
CA GLU A 256 13.52 3.76 -4.61
C GLU A 256 14.11 2.45 -4.08
N ALA A 257 13.27 1.43 -3.79
CA ALA A 257 13.74 0.11 -3.36
C ALA A 257 14.58 -0.58 -4.44
N GLY A 258 14.22 -0.46 -5.72
CA GLY A 258 14.98 -1.02 -6.82
C GLY A 258 16.37 -0.38 -7.03
N ARG A 259 16.59 0.84 -6.54
CA ARG A 259 17.91 1.48 -6.57
C ARG A 259 18.83 1.03 -5.44
N ALA A 260 18.26 0.64 -4.31
CA ALA A 260 19.02 0.22 -3.13
C ALA A 260 19.57 -1.22 -3.25
N THR A 261 19.08 -2.01 -4.21
CA THR A 261 19.50 -3.38 -4.49
C THR A 261 20.64 -3.49 -5.52
N ARG A 262 21.15 -2.37 -5.98
CA ARG A 262 22.34 -2.26 -6.85
C ARG A 262 23.56 -1.81 -6.05
#